data_f96808ac3774bda80c5b6fd68d614e53
#
_entry.id   f96808ac3774bda80c5b6fd68d614e53
#
_cell.length_a   1.000
_cell.length_b   1.000
_cell.length_c   1.000
_cell.angle_alpha   90.00
_cell.angle_beta   90.00
_cell.angle_gamma   90.00
#
_symmetry.space_group_name_H-M   'P 1'
#
loop_
_entity.id
_entity.type
_entity.pdbx_description
1 polymer ?
#
loop_
_entity_poly.entity_id
_entity_poly.type
_entity_poly.pdbx_seq_one_letter_code
_entity_poly.pdbx_strand_id
1 'polypeptide(L)'
;MKKFLVVLILLNPFFNYSNAKENLLKVGTACVDVTPTVFPIQLRSGKSNLIHDPLHVRAVAFERDESRAVICLIDAIGIGREMSDLAKSRAAEKTGWTVEEMLICATHTHPAPKGAPGTPASETN
;
A
#
# COMPACT_ATOMS: atom_id res chain seq x y z
N MET A 1 20.99 -16.59 -78.60
CA MET A 1 20.51 -15.57 -77.62
C MET A 1 19.83 -16.32 -76.46
N LYS A 2 20.51 -16.48 -75.33
CA LYS A 2 19.98 -17.21 -74.16
C LYS A 2 19.29 -16.15 -73.25
N LYS A 3 17.97 -16.32 -73.04
CA LYS A 3 17.18 -15.48 -72.12
C LYS A 3 17.39 -16.01 -70.69
N PHE A 4 18.01 -15.21 -69.86
CA PHE A 4 18.09 -15.44 -68.39
C PHE A 4 16.78 -14.99 -67.75
N LEU A 5 16.05 -15.95 -67.17
CA LEU A 5 14.86 -15.67 -66.34
C LEU A 5 15.34 -15.46 -64.90
N VAL A 6 15.32 -14.21 -64.44
CA VAL A 6 15.59 -13.89 -63.04
C VAL A 6 14.30 -14.09 -62.26
N VAL A 7 14.25 -15.14 -61.45
CA VAL A 7 13.17 -15.34 -60.47
C VAL A 7 13.49 -14.53 -59.20
N LEU A 8 12.79 -13.43 -59.01
CA LEU A 8 12.87 -12.62 -57.82
C LEU A 8 12.00 -13.25 -56.73
N ILE A 9 12.61 -14.01 -55.81
CA ILE A 9 11.93 -14.54 -54.63
C ILE A 9 11.77 -13.39 -53.63
N LEU A 10 10.55 -12.86 -53.56
CA LEU A 10 10.15 -11.92 -52.48
C LEU A 10 9.99 -12.75 -51.19
N LEU A 11 11.05 -12.84 -50.40
CA LEU A 11 10.99 -13.24 -49.00
C LEU A 11 10.29 -12.12 -48.22
N ASN A 12 9.00 -12.28 -47.98
CA ASN A 12 8.30 -11.51 -46.99
C ASN A 12 8.73 -12.00 -45.58
N PRO A 13 9.51 -11.25 -44.81
CA PRO A 13 9.68 -11.59 -43.42
C PRO A 13 8.40 -11.16 -42.70
N PHE A 14 7.49 -12.09 -42.48
CA PHE A 14 6.51 -11.94 -41.41
C PHE A 14 7.27 -11.95 -40.09
N PHE A 15 7.93 -10.84 -39.78
CA PHE A 15 8.33 -10.53 -38.41
C PHE A 15 7.04 -10.23 -37.65
N ASN A 16 6.47 -11.27 -37.03
CA ASN A 16 5.56 -11.08 -35.93
C ASN A 16 6.36 -10.42 -34.80
N TYR A 17 6.35 -9.08 -34.77
CA TYR A 17 6.78 -8.33 -33.60
C TYR A 17 5.73 -8.63 -32.54
N SER A 18 5.99 -9.68 -31.75
CA SER A 18 5.29 -9.91 -30.52
C SER A 18 5.72 -8.77 -29.59
N ASN A 19 4.89 -7.71 -29.50
CA ASN A 19 5.00 -6.73 -28.43
C ASN A 19 4.73 -7.48 -27.12
N ALA A 20 5.76 -8.08 -26.55
CA ALA A 20 5.74 -8.52 -25.18
C ALA A 20 5.58 -7.24 -24.35
N LYS A 21 4.35 -6.96 -23.92
CA LYS A 21 4.08 -5.92 -22.94
C LYS A 21 4.93 -6.29 -21.73
N GLU A 22 5.96 -5.48 -21.46
CA GLU A 22 6.82 -5.74 -20.31
C GLU A 22 5.94 -5.68 -19.06
N ASN A 23 5.78 -6.81 -18.42
CA ASN A 23 4.91 -7.04 -17.28
C ASN A 23 5.64 -6.61 -16.00
N LEU A 24 5.97 -5.32 -15.91
CA LEU A 24 6.75 -4.74 -14.84
C LEU A 24 5.94 -4.64 -13.55
N LEU A 25 6.53 -5.08 -12.44
CA LEU A 25 6.03 -4.82 -11.11
C LEU A 25 6.24 -3.34 -10.77
N LYS A 26 5.15 -2.61 -10.53
CA LYS A 26 5.20 -1.25 -9.99
C LYS A 26 5.14 -1.32 -8.47
N VAL A 27 5.97 -0.53 -7.82
CA VAL A 27 6.01 -0.43 -6.35
C VAL A 27 5.93 1.03 -5.95
N GLY A 28 5.03 1.33 -5.01
CA GLY A 28 4.89 2.65 -4.41
C GLY A 28 5.01 2.57 -2.90
N THR A 29 5.57 3.61 -2.27
CA THR A 29 5.68 3.69 -0.81
C THR A 29 5.17 5.02 -0.29
N ALA A 30 4.64 5.01 0.95
CA ALA A 30 4.24 6.20 1.67
C ALA A 30 4.59 6.07 3.14
N CYS A 31 4.91 7.21 3.78
CA CYS A 31 5.13 7.31 5.22
C CYS A 31 4.46 8.58 5.72
N VAL A 32 3.63 8.45 6.74
CA VAL A 32 2.92 9.58 7.35
C VAL A 32 3.21 9.59 8.84
N ASP A 33 3.58 10.76 9.38
CA ASP A 33 3.70 10.98 10.81
C ASP A 33 2.29 11.08 11.44
N VAL A 34 2.04 10.24 12.42
CA VAL A 34 0.77 10.16 13.15
C VAL A 34 0.99 10.37 14.64
N THR A 35 2.09 10.98 15.00
CA THR A 35 2.46 11.30 16.38
C THR A 35 1.40 12.17 17.02
N PRO A 36 0.84 11.80 18.18
CA PRO A 36 -0.14 12.63 18.89
C PRO A 36 0.42 14.00 19.27
N THR A 37 -0.39 15.03 19.08
CA THR A 37 -0.05 16.42 19.42
C THR A 37 -0.79 16.94 20.65
N VAL A 38 -1.77 16.16 21.16
CA VAL A 38 -2.57 16.53 22.34
C VAL A 38 -2.16 15.67 23.52
N PHE A 39 -1.90 16.30 24.65
CA PHE A 39 -1.43 15.67 25.88
C PHE A 39 -2.42 15.84 27.03
N PRO A 40 -2.45 14.95 28.03
CA PRO A 40 -1.67 13.71 28.12
C PRO A 40 -2.16 12.61 27.16
N ILE A 41 -1.23 11.81 26.64
CA ILE A 41 -1.54 10.64 25.79
C ILE A 41 -1.87 9.46 26.70
N GLN A 42 -2.97 8.76 26.44
CA GLN A 42 -3.32 7.54 27.13
C GLN A 42 -2.58 6.34 26.51
N LEU A 43 -1.70 5.74 27.28
CA LEU A 43 -1.01 4.50 26.96
C LEU A 43 -1.64 3.34 27.73
N ARG A 44 -1.26 2.11 27.37
CA ARG A 44 -1.66 0.92 28.14
C ARG A 44 -1.08 0.95 29.56
N SER A 45 0.12 1.48 29.74
CA SER A 45 0.83 1.60 31.02
C SER A 45 0.46 2.82 31.86
N GLY A 46 -0.43 3.70 31.37
CA GLY A 46 -0.79 4.94 32.06
C GLY A 46 -0.80 6.13 31.11
N LYS A 47 -0.64 7.33 31.67
CA LYS A 47 -0.60 8.58 30.90
C LYS A 47 0.84 9.03 30.66
N SER A 48 1.09 9.59 29.47
CA SER A 48 2.38 10.22 29.12
C SER A 48 2.17 11.65 28.64
N ASN A 49 3.08 12.54 29.05
CA ASN A 49 3.18 13.90 28.54
C ASN A 49 4.39 14.07 27.63
N LEU A 50 5.06 12.97 27.28
CA LEU A 50 6.29 12.96 26.51
C LEU A 50 6.18 11.98 25.36
N ILE A 51 6.69 12.42 24.21
CA ILE A 51 6.96 11.57 23.06
C ILE A 51 8.48 11.42 22.95
N HIS A 52 8.97 10.20 22.93
CA HIS A 52 10.38 9.90 22.74
C HIS A 52 10.69 9.79 21.24
N ASP A 53 9.91 8.98 20.53
CA ASP A 53 10.06 8.74 19.11
C ASP A 53 8.76 9.02 18.36
N PRO A 54 8.80 9.57 17.13
CA PRO A 54 7.62 9.80 16.35
C PRO A 54 6.97 8.47 15.91
N LEU A 55 5.65 8.47 15.83
CA LEU A 55 4.85 7.35 15.37
C LEU A 55 4.46 7.55 13.91
N HIS A 56 4.48 6.46 13.13
CA HIS A 56 4.21 6.52 11.71
C HIS A 56 3.18 5.49 11.26
N VAL A 57 2.53 5.83 10.16
CA VAL A 57 1.86 4.87 9.29
C VAL A 57 2.71 4.76 8.02
N ARG A 58 3.12 3.54 7.70
CA ARG A 58 3.91 3.23 6.51
C ARG A 58 3.12 2.31 5.60
N ALA A 59 3.14 2.58 4.31
CA ALA A 59 2.48 1.73 3.33
C ALA A 59 3.43 1.39 2.19
N VAL A 60 3.28 0.18 1.67
CA VAL A 60 3.87 -0.26 0.41
C VAL A 60 2.76 -0.84 -0.47
N ALA A 61 2.70 -0.37 -1.70
CA ALA A 61 1.73 -0.79 -2.70
C ALA A 61 2.46 -1.49 -3.85
N PHE A 62 1.87 -2.55 -4.34
CA PHE A 62 2.36 -3.33 -5.47
C PHE A 62 1.27 -3.39 -6.55
N GLU A 63 1.66 -3.21 -7.80
CA GLU A 63 0.78 -3.39 -8.95
C GLU A 63 1.51 -4.10 -10.07
N ARG A 64 0.90 -5.16 -10.57
CA ARG A 64 1.35 -5.88 -11.76
C ARG A 64 0.13 -6.34 -12.55
N ASP A 65 -0.04 -5.81 -13.75
CA ASP A 65 -1.25 -5.99 -14.56
C ASP A 65 -2.52 -5.59 -13.80
N GLU A 66 -3.43 -6.54 -13.60
CA GLU A 66 -4.66 -6.36 -12.82
C GLU A 66 -4.51 -6.79 -11.36
N SER A 67 -3.33 -7.32 -10.98
CA SER A 67 -3.06 -7.76 -9.61
C SER A 67 -2.50 -6.63 -8.78
N ARG A 68 -3.08 -6.41 -7.60
CA ARG A 68 -2.73 -5.32 -6.70
C ARG A 68 -2.68 -5.78 -5.25
N ALA A 69 -1.81 -5.17 -4.47
CA ALA A 69 -1.76 -5.39 -3.03
C ALA A 69 -1.21 -4.16 -2.31
N VAL A 70 -1.77 -3.83 -1.16
CA VAL A 70 -1.24 -2.82 -0.24
C VAL A 70 -1.00 -3.46 1.11
N ILE A 71 0.17 -3.23 1.67
CA ILE A 71 0.48 -3.53 3.06
C ILE A 71 0.70 -2.20 3.79
N CYS A 72 -0.10 -1.95 4.80
CA CYS A 72 -0.03 -0.77 5.65
C CYS A 72 0.33 -1.17 7.07
N LEU A 73 1.38 -0.60 7.61
CA LEU A 73 1.89 -0.85 8.96
C LEU A 73 1.75 0.42 9.80
N ILE A 74 1.05 0.33 10.93
CA ILE A 74 0.86 1.43 11.88
C ILE A 74 1.64 1.20 13.17
N ASP A 75 2.29 2.23 13.67
CA ASP A 75 2.94 2.22 14.98
C ASP A 75 1.89 2.36 16.09
N ALA A 76 1.33 1.22 16.50
CA ALA A 76 0.30 1.09 17.53
C ALA A 76 0.38 -0.30 18.18
N ILE A 77 -0.25 -0.46 19.35
CA ILE A 77 -0.41 -1.80 19.98
C ILE A 77 -1.24 -2.72 19.09
N GLY A 78 -2.25 -2.18 18.43
CA GLY A 78 -3.15 -2.91 17.56
C GLY A 78 -4.07 -1.96 16.83
N ILE A 79 -4.79 -2.48 15.85
CA ILE A 79 -5.86 -1.78 15.16
C ILE A 79 -7.14 -2.59 15.24
N GLY A 80 -8.22 -1.97 15.71
CA GLY A 80 -9.55 -2.60 15.77
C GLY A 80 -10.13 -2.81 14.38
N ARG A 81 -11.02 -3.80 14.26
CA ARG A 81 -11.68 -4.14 12.99
C ARG A 81 -12.38 -2.92 12.37
N GLU A 82 -13.20 -2.22 13.14
CA GLU A 82 -13.97 -1.07 12.65
C GLU A 82 -13.07 0.03 12.06
N MET A 83 -11.96 0.35 12.73
CA MET A 83 -11.00 1.33 12.24
C MET A 83 -10.28 0.84 10.98
N SER A 84 -9.90 -0.43 10.96
CA SER A 84 -9.29 -1.06 9.80
C SER A 84 -10.23 -1.03 8.59
N ASP A 85 -11.49 -1.42 8.78
CA ASP A 85 -12.50 -1.46 7.73
C ASP A 85 -12.81 -0.05 7.21
N LEU A 86 -12.94 0.93 8.10
CA LEU A 86 -13.11 2.34 7.71
C LEU A 86 -11.92 2.89 6.92
N ALA A 87 -10.71 2.58 7.34
CA ALA A 87 -9.50 3.03 6.64
C ALA A 87 -9.41 2.42 5.23
N LYS A 88 -9.70 1.12 5.09
CA LYS A 88 -9.75 0.43 3.80
C LYS A 88 -10.83 0.99 2.88
N SER A 89 -12.04 1.22 3.42
CA SER A 89 -13.14 1.81 2.64
C SER A 89 -12.78 3.18 2.09
N ARG A 90 -12.22 4.06 2.93
CA ARG A 90 -11.76 5.40 2.50
C ARG A 90 -10.61 5.34 1.49
N ALA A 91 -9.73 4.37 1.64
CA ALA A 91 -8.65 4.16 0.67
C ALA A 91 -9.21 3.66 -0.67
N ALA A 92 -10.15 2.72 -0.65
CA ALA A 92 -10.82 2.19 -1.83
C ALA A 92 -11.54 3.30 -2.62
N GLU A 93 -12.28 4.19 -1.94
CA GLU A 93 -12.94 5.36 -2.54
C GLU A 93 -11.96 6.29 -3.28
N LYS A 94 -10.77 6.46 -2.73
CA LYS A 94 -9.75 7.37 -3.30
C LYS A 94 -8.92 6.76 -4.42
N THR A 95 -8.68 5.45 -4.35
CA THR A 95 -7.73 4.77 -5.25
C THR A 95 -8.40 3.95 -6.34
N GLY A 96 -9.67 3.60 -6.14
CA GLY A 96 -10.38 2.62 -6.97
C GLY A 96 -9.90 1.18 -6.77
N TRP A 97 -9.07 0.92 -5.74
CA TRP A 97 -8.66 -0.43 -5.35
C TRP A 97 -9.71 -1.04 -4.41
N THR A 98 -9.76 -2.37 -4.33
CA THR A 98 -10.74 -3.03 -3.46
C THR A 98 -10.19 -3.20 -2.05
N VAL A 99 -11.08 -3.40 -1.07
CA VAL A 99 -10.67 -3.60 0.33
C VAL A 99 -9.93 -4.92 0.54
N GLU A 100 -10.16 -5.91 -0.33
CA GLU A 100 -9.49 -7.22 -0.33
C GLU A 100 -8.03 -7.13 -0.76
N GLU A 101 -7.68 -6.10 -1.54
CA GLU A 101 -6.30 -5.83 -1.97
C GLU A 101 -5.47 -5.15 -0.86
N MET A 102 -6.07 -4.87 0.32
CA MET A 102 -5.45 -4.09 1.38
C MET A 102 -5.29 -4.90 2.67
N LEU A 103 -4.07 -4.94 3.20
CA LEU A 103 -3.75 -5.44 4.52
C LEU A 103 -3.34 -4.27 5.42
N ILE A 104 -3.97 -4.15 6.60
CA ILE A 104 -3.54 -3.21 7.64
C ILE A 104 -3.11 -4.02 8.86
N CYS A 105 -1.92 -3.74 9.38
CA CYS A 105 -1.36 -4.38 10.55
C CYS A 105 -0.68 -3.35 11.47
N ALA A 106 -0.44 -3.73 12.73
CA ALA A 106 0.23 -2.90 13.71
C ALA A 106 1.60 -3.48 14.07
N THR A 107 2.54 -2.60 14.43
CA THR A 107 3.87 -2.98 14.92
C THR A 107 3.83 -3.64 16.30
N HIS A 108 2.70 -3.56 16.98
CA HIS A 108 2.52 -3.95 18.37
C HIS A 108 3.41 -3.20 19.36
N THR A 109 3.73 -1.94 19.03
CA THR A 109 4.58 -1.11 19.88
C THR A 109 3.82 -0.64 21.14
N HIS A 110 4.25 -1.09 22.31
CA HIS A 110 3.57 -0.84 23.59
C HIS A 110 3.61 0.62 24.08
N PRO A 111 4.65 1.41 23.79
CA PRO A 111 4.66 2.84 24.08
C PRO A 111 3.73 3.70 23.22
N ALA A 112 3.07 3.12 22.22
CA ALA A 112 2.09 3.84 21.42
C ALA A 112 0.72 3.92 22.12
N PRO A 113 -0.15 4.89 21.75
CA PRO A 113 -1.51 4.95 22.23
C PRO A 113 -2.28 3.65 21.96
N LYS A 114 -3.21 3.33 22.85
CA LYS A 114 -4.15 2.25 22.64
C LYS A 114 -5.18 2.70 21.60
N GLY A 115 -5.26 2.00 20.49
CA GLY A 115 -6.11 2.36 19.36
C GLY A 115 -5.36 3.11 18.27
N ALA A 116 -6.01 3.31 17.13
CA ALA A 116 -5.43 4.12 16.06
C ALA A 116 -5.33 5.60 16.49
N PRO A 117 -4.34 6.36 15.99
CA PRO A 117 -4.27 7.79 16.21
C PRO A 117 -5.59 8.47 15.84
N GLY A 118 -6.14 9.28 16.73
CA GLY A 118 -7.40 9.98 16.52
C GLY A 118 -8.66 9.29 17.05
N THR A 119 -8.56 8.11 17.67
CA THR A 119 -9.68 7.51 18.41
C THR A 119 -9.86 8.27 19.73
N PRO A 120 -11.06 8.82 20.03
CA PRO A 120 -11.30 9.44 21.33
C PRO A 120 -11.06 8.44 22.46
N ALA A 121 -10.41 8.89 23.54
CA ALA A 121 -10.10 8.07 24.71
C ALA A 121 -11.34 7.51 25.45
N SER A 122 -12.54 7.92 25.04
CA SER A 122 -13.82 7.57 25.68
C SER A 122 -14.40 6.22 25.27
N GLU A 123 -13.86 5.52 24.27
CA GLU A 123 -14.44 4.27 23.79
C GLU A 123 -13.68 3.01 24.23
N THR A 124 -12.87 3.12 25.29
CA THR A 124 -12.15 1.97 25.85
C THR A 124 -12.68 1.64 27.24
N ASN A 125 -13.93 1.19 27.33
CA ASN A 125 -14.42 0.40 28.47
C ASN A 125 -14.19 -1.08 28.22
#